data_238a1fa1f7dd24824e4ce1edec96db54
#
_entry.id   238a1fa1f7dd24824e4ce1edec96db54
#
_cell.length_a   1.000
_cell.length_b   1.000
_cell.length_c   1.000
_cell.angle_alpha   90.00
_cell.angle_beta   90.00
_cell.angle_gamma   90.00
#
_symmetry.space_group_name_H-M   'P 1'
#
loop_
_entity.id
_entity.type
_entity.pdbx_description
1 polymer ?
#
loop_
_entity_poly.entity_id
_entity_poly.type
_entity_poly.pdbx_seq_one_letter_code
_entity_poly.pdbx_strand_id
1 'polypeptide(L)'
;MNFGRIAAAAVVAWIVSLVVGFVVNDILLAGIVAANVSVLRPEADVMGNLPIGFVFLLVGFFAFAYAYAKGYEGGNGIVEGIRFGVLVSLIVIGFGLIWQYVMFPITATYAAAIVIDSILELALYGAIVGAIYKPVVVTRGKPATV
;
A
#
# COMPACT_ATOMS: atom_id res chain seq x y z
N MET A 1 -1.12 -9.50 -19.62
CA MET A 1 -1.40 -8.54 -18.54
C MET A 1 -2.42 -7.51 -19.04
N ASN A 2 -3.29 -7.02 -18.15
CA ASN A 2 -4.29 -6.00 -18.47
C ASN A 2 -3.86 -4.65 -17.87
N PHE A 3 -3.15 -3.84 -18.65
CA PHE A 3 -2.59 -2.56 -18.19
C PHE A 3 -3.67 -1.54 -17.78
N GLY A 4 -4.82 -1.51 -18.46
CA GLY A 4 -5.94 -0.65 -18.07
C GLY A 4 -6.48 -0.99 -16.68
N ARG A 5 -6.57 -2.28 -16.34
CA ARG A 5 -6.99 -2.73 -15.02
C ARG A 5 -5.93 -2.47 -13.96
N ILE A 6 -4.64 -2.59 -14.29
CA ILE A 6 -3.54 -2.21 -13.41
C ILE A 6 -3.64 -0.73 -13.06
N ALA A 7 -3.80 0.14 -14.06
CA ALA A 7 -3.93 1.57 -13.85
C ALA A 7 -5.17 1.92 -13.02
N ALA A 8 -6.32 1.35 -13.33
CA ALA A 8 -7.54 1.57 -12.56
C ALA A 8 -7.38 1.13 -11.10
N ALA A 9 -6.80 -0.06 -10.87
CA ALA A 9 -6.57 -0.58 -9.52
C ALA A 9 -5.61 0.32 -8.72
N ALA A 10 -4.52 0.78 -9.35
CA ALA A 10 -3.55 1.68 -8.73
C ALA A 10 -4.18 3.02 -8.33
N VAL A 11 -4.94 3.65 -9.22
CA VAL A 11 -5.60 4.94 -8.94
C VAL A 11 -6.65 4.81 -7.85
N VAL A 12 -7.49 3.76 -7.88
CA VAL A 12 -8.50 3.54 -6.83
C VAL A 12 -7.83 3.29 -5.48
N ALA A 13 -6.80 2.43 -5.43
CA ALA A 13 -6.07 2.17 -4.18
C ALA A 13 -5.39 3.45 -3.66
N TRP A 14 -4.81 4.26 -4.53
CA TRP A 14 -4.24 5.56 -4.18
C TRP A 14 -5.27 6.52 -3.60
N ILE A 15 -6.45 6.67 -4.22
CA ILE A 15 -7.52 7.54 -3.69
C ILE A 15 -7.98 7.05 -2.31
N VAL A 16 -8.18 5.74 -2.16
CA VAL A 16 -8.57 5.15 -0.86
C VAL A 16 -7.48 5.39 0.18
N SER A 17 -6.20 5.27 -0.18
CA SER A 17 -5.10 5.49 0.76
C SER A 17 -5.03 6.92 1.30
N LEU A 18 -5.43 7.93 0.54
CA LEU A 18 -5.48 9.31 1.02
C LEU A 18 -6.54 9.47 2.13
N VAL A 19 -7.69 8.81 1.97
CA VAL A 19 -8.77 8.84 2.98
C VAL A 19 -8.38 8.02 4.21
N VAL A 20 -7.86 6.82 4.01
CA VAL A 20 -7.45 5.92 5.10
C VAL A 20 -6.30 6.53 5.88
N GLY A 21 -5.28 7.05 5.20
CA GLY A 21 -4.15 7.71 5.85
C GLY A 21 -4.56 8.90 6.70
N PHE A 22 -5.51 9.74 6.22
CA PHE A 22 -6.08 10.81 7.03
C PHE A 22 -6.79 10.26 8.29
N VAL A 23 -7.68 9.27 8.13
CA VAL A 23 -8.41 8.68 9.26
C VAL A 23 -7.46 8.04 10.28
N VAL A 24 -6.46 7.32 9.81
CA VAL A 24 -5.51 6.64 10.70
C VAL A 24 -4.62 7.64 11.42
N ASN A 25 -3.95 8.53 10.70
CA ASN A 25 -2.95 9.42 11.31
C ASN A 25 -3.57 10.58 12.11
N ASP A 26 -4.63 11.22 11.58
CA ASP A 26 -5.18 12.44 12.17
C ASP A 26 -6.32 12.16 13.16
N ILE A 27 -6.90 10.95 13.15
CA ILE A 27 -7.99 10.59 14.08
C ILE A 27 -7.55 9.45 15.01
N LEU A 28 -7.15 8.28 14.47
CA LEU A 28 -6.90 7.10 15.30
C LEU A 28 -5.58 7.18 16.05
N LEU A 29 -4.52 7.65 15.40
CA LEU A 29 -3.17 7.73 15.96
C LEU A 29 -2.79 9.14 16.45
N ALA A 30 -3.72 10.11 16.42
CA ALA A 30 -3.45 11.50 16.77
C ALA A 30 -2.68 11.67 18.10
N GLY A 31 -3.08 10.96 19.15
CA GLY A 31 -2.41 11.01 20.44
C GLY A 31 -0.98 10.42 20.41
N ILE A 32 -0.78 9.37 19.64
CA ILE A 32 0.54 8.74 19.48
C ILE A 32 1.46 9.64 18.65
N VAL A 33 0.93 10.25 17.59
CA VAL A 33 1.65 11.23 16.75
C VAL A 33 2.05 12.45 17.59
N ALA A 34 1.12 13.01 18.38
CA ALA A 34 1.38 14.15 19.26
C ALA A 34 2.50 13.87 20.28
N ALA A 35 2.58 12.64 20.81
CA ALA A 35 3.66 12.24 21.73
C ALA A 35 5.04 12.18 21.06
N ASN A 36 5.12 12.21 19.74
CA ASN A 36 6.37 12.15 18.96
C ASN A 36 6.65 13.44 18.17
N VAL A 37 5.88 14.52 18.40
CA VAL A 37 5.96 15.79 17.65
C VAL A 37 7.38 16.38 17.62
N SER A 38 8.18 16.18 18.67
CA SER A 38 9.54 16.72 18.76
C SER A 38 10.53 16.12 17.75
N VAL A 39 10.20 14.98 17.17
CA VAL A 39 11.04 14.29 16.15
C VAL A 39 10.39 14.30 14.76
N LEU A 40 9.17 14.80 14.66
CA LEU A 40 8.46 14.96 13.40
C LEU A 40 8.70 16.36 12.81
N ARG A 41 8.46 16.51 11.51
CA ARG A 41 8.53 17.83 10.86
C ARG A 41 7.40 18.73 11.38
N PRO A 42 7.64 20.05 11.50
CA PRO A 42 6.58 21.02 11.75
C PRO A 42 5.46 20.89 10.70
N GLU A 43 4.22 21.10 11.11
CA GLU A 43 3.04 20.93 10.26
C GLU A 43 3.12 21.75 8.96
N ALA A 44 3.61 22.99 9.03
CA ALA A 44 3.79 23.83 7.85
C ALA A 44 4.74 23.21 6.79
N ASP A 45 5.82 22.55 7.26
CA ASP A 45 6.77 21.87 6.37
C ASP A 45 6.16 20.59 5.79
N VAL A 46 5.34 19.87 6.59
CA VAL A 46 4.61 18.70 6.11
C VAL A 46 3.66 19.11 5.00
N MET A 47 2.85 20.15 5.20
CA MET A 47 1.91 20.64 4.19
C MET A 47 2.60 21.04 2.89
N GLY A 48 3.76 21.70 2.97
CA GLY A 48 4.56 22.06 1.79
C GLY A 48 5.11 20.86 1.01
N ASN A 49 5.34 19.73 1.67
CA ASN A 49 5.91 18.52 1.07
C ASN A 49 4.85 17.48 0.64
N LEU A 50 3.58 17.62 1.06
CA LEU A 50 2.52 16.67 0.72
C LEU A 50 2.38 16.39 -0.79
N PRO A 51 2.46 17.38 -1.71
CA PRO A 51 2.34 17.10 -3.14
C PRO A 51 3.39 16.13 -3.65
N ILE A 52 4.63 16.22 -3.15
CA ILE A 52 5.70 15.29 -3.50
C ILE A 52 5.35 13.89 -2.99
N GLY A 53 4.90 13.80 -1.72
CA GLY A 53 4.45 12.54 -1.12
C GLY A 53 3.35 11.87 -1.93
N PHE A 54 2.33 12.61 -2.32
CA PHE A 54 1.19 12.09 -3.09
C PHE A 54 1.59 11.58 -4.48
N VAL A 55 2.51 12.26 -5.16
CA VAL A 55 3.02 11.81 -6.46
C VAL A 55 3.79 10.50 -6.32
N PHE A 56 4.72 10.41 -5.35
CA PHE A 56 5.47 9.17 -5.13
C PHE A 56 4.59 8.04 -4.61
N LEU A 57 3.58 8.33 -3.81
CA LEU A 57 2.59 7.35 -3.38
C LEU A 57 1.82 6.76 -4.58
N LEU A 58 1.41 7.61 -5.52
CA LEU A 58 0.77 7.16 -6.76
C LEU A 58 1.71 6.25 -7.58
N VAL A 59 2.97 6.63 -7.74
CA VAL A 59 3.99 5.79 -8.40
C VAL A 59 4.13 4.44 -7.67
N GLY A 60 4.15 4.47 -6.34
CA GLY A 60 4.16 3.28 -5.49
C GLY A 60 2.96 2.35 -5.76
N PHE A 61 1.75 2.90 -5.87
CA PHE A 61 0.56 2.12 -6.18
C PHE A 61 0.58 1.53 -7.60
N PHE A 62 1.15 2.23 -8.58
CA PHE A 62 1.37 1.63 -9.90
C PHE A 62 2.33 0.45 -9.85
N ALA A 63 3.44 0.58 -9.13
CA ALA A 63 4.40 -0.51 -8.91
C ALA A 63 3.76 -1.68 -8.15
N PHE A 64 3.00 -1.40 -7.10
CA PHE A 64 2.27 -2.38 -6.30
C PHE A 64 1.26 -3.17 -7.15
N ALA A 65 0.40 -2.49 -7.91
CA ALA A 65 -0.58 -3.14 -8.78
C ALA A 65 0.07 -3.91 -9.92
N TYR A 66 1.19 -3.42 -10.46
CA TYR A 66 1.97 -4.12 -11.48
C TYR A 66 2.61 -5.40 -10.91
N ALA A 67 3.22 -5.32 -9.73
CA ALA A 67 3.82 -6.48 -9.06
C ALA A 67 2.77 -7.55 -8.74
N TYR A 68 1.59 -7.13 -8.21
CA TYR A 68 0.45 -8.03 -8.02
C TYR A 68 0.04 -8.72 -9.31
N ALA A 69 -0.09 -7.95 -10.41
CA ALA A 69 -0.49 -8.50 -11.71
C ALA A 69 0.51 -9.53 -12.27
N LYS A 70 1.79 -9.40 -11.93
CA LYS A 70 2.86 -10.35 -12.29
C LYS A 70 2.79 -11.63 -11.46
N GLY A 71 2.41 -11.53 -10.19
CA GLY A 71 2.33 -12.66 -9.26
C GLY A 71 0.94 -13.29 -9.14
N TYR A 72 -0.06 -12.82 -9.91
CA TYR A 72 -1.42 -13.34 -9.83
C TYR A 72 -1.49 -14.81 -10.29
N GLU A 73 -1.96 -15.69 -9.41
CA GLU A 73 -1.97 -17.15 -9.60
C GLU A 73 -3.30 -17.68 -10.18
N GLY A 74 -4.32 -16.83 -10.31
CA GLY A 74 -5.60 -17.20 -10.95
C GLY A 74 -6.70 -17.62 -9.99
N GLY A 75 -6.50 -17.45 -8.68
CA GLY A 75 -7.50 -17.75 -7.66
C GLY A 75 -8.45 -16.58 -7.35
N ASN A 76 -8.89 -16.51 -6.10
CA ASN A 76 -9.72 -15.39 -5.63
C ASN A 76 -8.86 -14.13 -5.51
N GLY A 77 -9.08 -13.15 -6.38
CA GLY A 77 -8.26 -11.94 -6.45
C GLY A 77 -8.18 -11.16 -5.13
N ILE A 78 -9.27 -11.08 -4.36
CA ILE A 78 -9.28 -10.39 -3.06
C ILE A 78 -8.36 -11.12 -2.08
N VAL A 79 -8.48 -12.44 -1.95
CA VAL A 79 -7.67 -13.23 -1.01
C VAL A 79 -6.20 -13.21 -1.42
N GLU A 80 -5.90 -13.38 -2.71
CA GLU A 80 -4.53 -13.25 -3.23
C GLU A 80 -3.98 -11.84 -3.01
N GLY A 81 -4.81 -10.81 -3.21
CA GLY A 81 -4.46 -9.43 -2.96
C GLY A 81 -4.11 -9.16 -1.50
N ILE A 82 -4.90 -9.67 -0.55
CA ILE A 82 -4.60 -9.56 0.89
C ILE A 82 -3.25 -10.21 1.22
N ARG A 83 -3.01 -11.44 0.75
CA ARG A 83 -1.74 -12.16 0.97
C ARG A 83 -0.56 -11.39 0.39
N PHE A 84 -0.73 -10.86 -0.82
CA PHE A 84 0.28 -10.03 -1.47
C PHE A 84 0.54 -8.75 -0.68
N GLY A 85 -0.50 -8.05 -0.22
CA GLY A 85 -0.37 -6.84 0.59
C GLY A 85 0.37 -7.10 1.90
N VAL A 86 0.05 -8.19 2.60
CA VAL A 86 0.77 -8.62 3.82
C VAL A 86 2.25 -8.92 3.50
N LEU A 87 2.54 -9.61 2.40
CA LEU A 87 3.93 -9.86 1.99
C LEU A 87 4.69 -8.56 1.75
N VAL A 88 4.08 -7.61 1.03
CA VAL A 88 4.69 -6.30 0.77
C VAL A 88 4.88 -5.52 2.07
N SER A 89 3.95 -5.60 3.04
CA SER A 89 4.12 -4.94 4.34
C SER A 89 5.35 -5.46 5.09
N LEU A 90 5.60 -6.76 5.06
CA LEU A 90 6.81 -7.34 5.67
C LEU A 90 8.10 -6.81 5.03
N ILE A 91 8.08 -6.59 3.70
CA ILE A 91 9.22 -5.98 3.00
C ILE A 91 9.40 -4.52 3.45
N VAL A 92 8.32 -3.74 3.49
CA VAL A 92 8.35 -2.33 3.92
C VAL A 92 8.80 -2.20 5.38
N ILE A 93 8.31 -3.07 6.26
CA ILE A 93 8.72 -3.11 7.67
C ILE A 93 10.21 -3.42 7.78
N GLY A 94 10.67 -4.48 7.12
CA GLY A 94 12.06 -4.94 7.23
C GLY A 94 13.09 -3.98 6.63
N PHE A 95 12.77 -3.37 5.48
CA PHE A 95 13.69 -2.46 4.79
C PHE A 95 13.52 -0.98 5.15
N GLY A 96 12.42 -0.59 5.79
CA GLY A 96 12.13 0.81 6.05
C GLY A 96 11.67 1.11 7.48
N LEU A 97 10.50 0.63 7.88
CA LEU A 97 9.85 1.12 9.10
C LEU A 97 10.64 0.81 10.37
N ILE A 98 11.19 -0.39 10.51
CA ILE A 98 11.97 -0.74 11.70
C ILE A 98 13.24 0.10 11.85
N TRP A 99 13.82 0.52 10.73
CA TRP A 99 14.99 1.39 10.74
C TRP A 99 14.67 2.80 11.22
N GLN A 100 13.43 3.28 11.07
CA GLN A 100 13.02 4.55 11.68
C GLN A 100 13.15 4.49 13.22
N TYR A 101 12.72 3.38 13.84
CA TYR A 101 12.89 3.19 15.28
C TYR A 101 14.35 3.11 15.71
N VAL A 102 15.21 2.50 14.89
CA VAL A 102 16.65 2.40 15.17
C VAL A 102 17.36 3.74 15.04
N MET A 103 16.97 4.56 14.04
CA MET A 103 17.71 5.78 13.69
C MET A 103 17.12 7.06 14.30
N PHE A 104 15.83 7.07 14.64
CA PHE A 104 15.17 8.24 15.18
C PHE A 104 14.64 7.97 16.59
N PRO A 105 14.64 8.97 17.49
CA PRO A 105 14.18 8.82 18.86
C PRO A 105 12.64 8.79 18.97
N ILE A 106 11.99 8.00 18.12
CA ILE A 106 10.55 7.73 18.20
C ILE A 106 10.25 6.74 19.32
N THR A 107 9.05 6.84 19.91
CA THR A 107 8.64 5.91 20.97
C THR A 107 8.36 4.51 20.41
N ALA A 108 8.57 3.48 21.24
CA ALA A 108 8.21 2.10 20.88
C ALA A 108 6.72 1.96 20.53
N THR A 109 5.85 2.71 21.18
CA THR A 109 4.41 2.75 20.88
C THR A 109 4.15 3.27 19.46
N TYR A 110 4.85 4.34 19.06
CA TYR A 110 4.73 4.87 17.69
C TYR A 110 5.26 3.85 16.67
N ALA A 111 6.43 3.25 16.94
CA ALA A 111 7.00 2.22 16.07
C ALA A 111 6.06 1.02 15.90
N ALA A 112 5.46 0.54 16.99
CA ALA A 112 4.48 -0.55 16.92
C ALA A 112 3.22 -0.14 16.13
N ALA A 113 2.73 1.08 16.32
CA ALA A 113 1.56 1.59 15.62
C ALA A 113 1.77 1.63 14.11
N ILE A 114 2.89 2.19 13.62
CA ILE A 114 3.18 2.25 12.17
C ILE A 114 3.42 0.87 11.54
N VAL A 115 3.93 -0.10 12.30
CA VAL A 115 4.09 -1.49 11.84
C VAL A 115 2.73 -2.16 11.67
N ILE A 116 1.85 -2.05 12.67
CA ILE A 116 0.49 -2.64 12.62
C ILE A 116 -0.30 -1.98 11.49
N ASP A 117 -0.27 -0.66 11.40
CA ASP A 117 -0.92 0.12 10.36
C ASP A 117 -0.46 -0.30 8.96
N SER A 118 0.84 -0.42 8.74
CA SER A 118 1.41 -0.89 7.46
C SER A 118 0.86 -2.26 7.04
N ILE A 119 0.67 -3.20 7.97
CA ILE A 119 0.11 -4.53 7.68
C ILE A 119 -1.36 -4.39 7.27
N LEU A 120 -2.15 -3.63 8.02
CA LEU A 120 -3.58 -3.48 7.79
C LEU A 120 -3.87 -2.73 6.49
N GLU A 121 -3.17 -1.61 6.27
CA GLU A 121 -3.34 -0.78 5.09
C GLU A 121 -2.90 -1.52 3.81
N LEU A 122 -1.72 -2.13 3.79
CA LEU A 122 -1.25 -2.84 2.60
C LEU A 122 -2.08 -4.10 2.32
N ALA A 123 -2.62 -4.77 3.33
CA ALA A 123 -3.60 -5.85 3.14
C ALA A 123 -4.91 -5.31 2.49
N LEU A 124 -5.41 -4.17 2.95
CA LEU A 124 -6.58 -3.50 2.37
C LEU A 124 -6.32 -3.10 0.92
N TYR A 125 -5.19 -2.42 0.65
CA TYR A 125 -4.85 -2.00 -0.73
C TYR A 125 -4.64 -3.20 -1.64
N GLY A 126 -4.06 -4.28 -1.14
CA GLY A 126 -3.95 -5.55 -1.85
C GLY A 126 -5.33 -6.14 -2.20
N ALA A 127 -6.28 -6.12 -1.26
CA ALA A 127 -7.66 -6.54 -1.52
C ALA A 127 -8.33 -5.72 -2.63
N ILE A 128 -8.15 -4.39 -2.61
CA ILE A 128 -8.69 -3.48 -3.63
C ILE A 128 -8.09 -3.78 -5.00
N VAL A 129 -6.76 -3.90 -5.07
CA VAL A 129 -6.06 -4.23 -6.32
C VAL A 129 -6.52 -5.59 -6.84
N GLY A 130 -6.63 -6.59 -5.98
CA GLY A 130 -7.08 -7.93 -6.34
C GLY A 130 -8.54 -7.99 -6.80
N ALA A 131 -9.41 -7.14 -6.23
CA ALA A 131 -10.81 -7.04 -6.65
C ALA A 131 -10.96 -6.41 -8.05
N ILE A 132 -10.13 -5.43 -8.37
CA ILE A 132 -10.22 -4.65 -9.63
C ILE A 132 -9.44 -5.32 -10.76
N TYR A 133 -8.27 -5.90 -10.45
CA TYR A 133 -7.44 -6.55 -11.47
C TYR A 133 -8.11 -7.82 -11.98
N LYS A 134 -8.27 -7.89 -13.30
CA LYS A 134 -8.73 -9.09 -14.01
C LYS A 134 -7.77 -9.33 -15.19
N PRO A 135 -7.08 -10.47 -15.22
CA PRO A 135 -6.18 -10.78 -16.32
C PRO A 135 -6.96 -10.91 -17.64
N VAL A 136 -6.26 -10.72 -18.76
CA VAL A 136 -6.81 -11.03 -20.07
C VAL A 136 -6.82 -12.55 -20.21
N VAL A 137 -8.01 -13.13 -20.31
CA VAL A 137 -8.16 -14.57 -20.62
C VAL A 137 -7.83 -14.77 -22.10
N VAL A 138 -6.65 -15.31 -22.39
CA VAL A 138 -6.34 -15.80 -23.73
C VAL A 138 -6.97 -17.18 -23.84
N THR A 139 -8.10 -17.28 -24.51
CA THR A 139 -8.70 -18.55 -24.91
C THR A 139 -7.71 -19.18 -25.93
N ARG A 140 -6.85 -20.11 -25.49
CA ARG A 140 -6.13 -20.97 -26.42
C ARG A 140 -7.20 -21.77 -27.14
N GLY A 141 -7.39 -21.48 -28.44
CA GLY A 141 -8.23 -22.30 -29.31
C GLY A 141 -7.81 -23.76 -29.14
N LYS A 142 -8.80 -24.64 -28.95
CA LYS A 142 -8.56 -26.10 -29.01
C LYS A 142 -7.76 -26.39 -30.28
N PRO A 143 -6.65 -27.15 -30.21
CA PRO A 143 -5.99 -27.63 -31.41
C PRO A 143 -7.04 -28.40 -32.20
N ALA A 144 -7.17 -28.08 -33.52
CA ALA A 144 -7.99 -28.84 -34.42
C ALA A 144 -7.44 -30.26 -34.40
N THR A 145 -8.25 -31.22 -33.96
CA THR A 145 -7.96 -32.66 -34.11
C THR A 145 -8.05 -32.94 -35.58
N VAL A 146 -6.89 -33.23 -36.19
CA VAL A 146 -6.76 -33.82 -37.51
C VAL A 146 -7.04 -35.30 -37.40
#